data_fad69224d96667840166f933f6e2a91a
#
_entry.id   fad69224d96667840166f933f6e2a91a
#
_cell.length_a   1.000
_cell.length_b   1.000
_cell.length_c   1.000
_cell.angle_alpha   90.00
_cell.angle_beta   90.00
_cell.angle_gamma   90.00
#
_symmetry.space_group_name_H-M   'P 1'
#
loop_
_entity.id
_entity.type
_entity.pdbx_description
1 polymer ?
#
loop_
_entity_poly.entity_id
_entity_poly.type
_entity_poly.pdbx_seq_one_letter_code
_entity_poly.pdbx_strand_id
1 'polypeptide(L)'
;LANSYRDFLNHGITPRIPRRGAVGEADITTITHIGLAFIGEEDVNYKGKVVSAKEAMDKEGLKPLHLQLKDTHTIMLSNSQGEGTAAILVHEVENLVKMSDRIFCLDYEGLNGNIEPMREDVNELRGLPGQIRCAARCRKDLEGSYLYSDNRPEHALQDPLTFRGGFIITGAVEDALDYVKKFLSIQINSPSDNPCIMLDKKDVFVNSNFETTSLVIGVEMLAIALAHLSRAVNYRLIRMCMPEFTHLPRFLAPRNGS
;
A
#
# COMPACT_ATOMS: atom_id res chain seq x y z
N LEU A 1 -15.38 22.35 -13.98
CA LEU A 1 -15.16 21.16 -13.15
C LEU A 1 -13.72 21.07 -12.62
N ALA A 2 -12.66 21.03 -13.47
CA ALA A 2 -11.28 20.92 -13.02
C ALA A 2 -10.86 22.03 -12.01
N ASN A 3 -11.33 23.26 -12.22
CA ASN A 3 -11.10 24.35 -11.29
C ASN A 3 -11.75 24.09 -9.92
N SER A 4 -12.92 23.46 -9.86
CA SER A 4 -13.59 23.15 -8.58
C SER A 4 -12.77 22.17 -7.75
N TYR A 5 -12.19 21.12 -8.36
CA TYR A 5 -11.24 20.22 -7.66
C TYR A 5 -10.02 20.98 -7.12
N ARG A 6 -9.38 21.80 -7.96
CA ARG A 6 -8.22 22.61 -7.56
C ARG A 6 -8.57 23.57 -6.42
N ASP A 7 -9.69 24.27 -6.52
CA ASP A 7 -10.09 25.28 -5.55
C ASP A 7 -10.44 24.65 -4.21
N PHE A 8 -11.17 23.53 -4.19
CA PHE A 8 -11.46 22.78 -2.97
C PHE A 8 -10.19 22.29 -2.28
N LEU A 9 -9.23 21.73 -3.04
CA LEU A 9 -7.94 21.30 -2.50
C LEU A 9 -7.14 22.49 -1.90
N ASN A 10 -7.05 23.59 -2.62
CA ASN A 10 -6.27 24.76 -2.20
C ASN A 10 -6.86 25.46 -0.95
N HIS A 11 -8.18 25.42 -0.78
CA HIS A 11 -8.86 26.00 0.36
C HIS A 11 -9.13 25.02 1.51
N GLY A 12 -8.65 23.77 1.40
CA GLY A 12 -8.82 22.74 2.43
C GLY A 12 -10.28 22.34 2.66
N ILE A 13 -11.09 22.40 1.60
CA ILE A 13 -12.48 21.95 1.62
C ILE A 13 -12.50 20.49 1.13
N THR A 14 -12.82 19.55 2.00
CA THR A 14 -12.81 18.12 1.68
C THR A 14 -14.23 17.58 1.69
N PRO A 15 -14.79 17.17 0.54
CA PRO A 15 -16.09 16.53 0.47
C PRO A 15 -16.16 15.28 1.36
N ARG A 16 -17.28 15.06 2.00
CA ARG A 16 -17.53 13.84 2.78
C ARG A 16 -18.20 12.81 1.89
N ILE A 17 -17.49 11.73 1.62
CA ILE A 17 -17.99 10.63 0.81
C ILE A 17 -18.28 9.41 1.65
N PRO A 18 -19.33 8.62 1.37
CA PRO A 18 -19.59 7.36 2.04
C PRO A 18 -18.45 6.37 1.83
N ARG A 19 -18.03 5.71 2.91
CA ARG A 19 -16.97 4.69 2.84
C ARG A 19 -17.40 3.42 2.09
N ARG A 20 -18.70 3.15 2.05
CA ARG A 20 -19.30 1.95 1.46
C ARG A 20 -20.44 2.36 0.55
N GLY A 21 -20.71 1.56 -0.48
CA GLY A 21 -21.78 1.81 -1.43
C GLY A 21 -21.40 1.63 -2.89
N ALA A 22 -20.10 1.39 -3.18
CA ALA A 22 -19.68 1.03 -4.53
C ALA A 22 -20.33 -0.29 -4.97
N VAL A 23 -20.73 -0.39 -6.23
CA VAL A 23 -21.37 -1.56 -6.82
C VAL A 23 -20.39 -2.47 -7.58
N GLY A 24 -19.10 -2.12 -7.59
CA GLY A 24 -18.02 -2.91 -8.16
C GLY A 24 -17.29 -2.26 -9.31
N GLU A 25 -18.01 -1.70 -10.27
CA GLU A 25 -17.46 -0.94 -11.41
C GLU A 25 -17.89 0.52 -11.30
N ALA A 26 -16.95 1.44 -11.32
CA ALA A 26 -17.07 2.86 -11.00
C ALA A 26 -17.67 3.10 -9.59
N ASP A 27 -17.15 4.09 -8.90
CA ASP A 27 -17.59 4.44 -7.55
C ASP A 27 -18.83 5.36 -7.55
N ILE A 28 -19.78 5.12 -8.46
CA ILE A 28 -20.89 6.03 -8.81
C ILE A 28 -21.61 6.59 -7.61
N THR A 29 -22.03 5.71 -6.68
CA THR A 29 -22.84 6.10 -5.53
C THR A 29 -22.05 6.88 -4.48
N THR A 30 -20.75 6.70 -4.42
CA THR A 30 -19.90 7.33 -3.41
C THR A 30 -19.31 8.64 -3.89
N ILE A 31 -18.75 8.68 -5.08
CA ILE A 31 -18.09 9.91 -5.59
C ILE A 31 -19.09 10.97 -6.10
N THR A 32 -20.37 10.62 -6.32
CA THR A 32 -21.44 11.59 -6.57
C THR A 32 -21.49 12.69 -5.50
N HIS A 33 -21.17 12.35 -4.23
CA HIS A 33 -21.09 13.30 -3.12
C HIS A 33 -20.04 14.40 -3.35
N ILE A 34 -19.01 14.15 -4.15
CA ILE A 34 -18.04 15.19 -4.55
C ILE A 34 -18.75 16.23 -5.44
N GLY A 35 -19.54 15.76 -6.40
CA GLY A 35 -20.33 16.62 -7.27
C GLY A 35 -21.36 17.45 -6.51
N LEU A 36 -22.05 16.83 -5.54
CA LEU A 36 -22.99 17.53 -4.65
C LEU A 36 -22.27 18.62 -3.83
N ALA A 37 -21.09 18.33 -3.30
CA ALA A 37 -20.31 19.35 -2.60
C ALA A 37 -19.91 20.53 -3.53
N PHE A 38 -19.56 20.27 -4.78
CA PHE A 38 -19.23 21.31 -5.75
C PHE A 38 -20.39 22.25 -6.08
N ILE A 39 -21.62 21.78 -6.00
CA ILE A 39 -22.81 22.60 -6.19
C ILE A 39 -23.35 23.19 -4.88
N GLY A 40 -22.70 22.91 -3.73
CA GLY A 40 -23.05 23.48 -2.42
C GLY A 40 -24.08 22.70 -1.61
N GLU A 41 -24.41 21.46 -2.00
CA GLU A 41 -25.52 20.68 -1.41
C GLU A 41 -25.13 19.75 -0.26
N GLU A 42 -23.85 19.33 -0.14
CA GLU A 42 -23.40 18.36 0.85
C GLU A 42 -22.62 18.98 2.01
N ASP A 43 -22.38 18.15 3.03
CA ASP A 43 -21.45 18.48 4.11
C ASP A 43 -20.00 18.21 3.69
N VAL A 44 -19.12 19.08 4.15
CA VAL A 44 -17.67 19.00 3.93
C VAL A 44 -16.89 19.09 5.23
N ASN A 45 -15.69 18.54 5.25
CA ASN A 45 -14.71 18.85 6.27
C ASN A 45 -13.99 20.16 5.87
N TYR A 46 -14.06 21.15 6.73
CA TYR A 46 -13.43 22.45 6.52
C TYR A 46 -12.85 22.99 7.84
N LYS A 47 -11.51 23.24 7.86
CA LYS A 47 -10.78 23.72 9.05
C LYS A 47 -11.07 22.90 10.31
N GLY A 48 -11.11 21.56 10.18
CA GLY A 48 -11.35 20.64 11.29
C GLY A 48 -12.80 20.51 11.77
N LYS A 49 -13.74 21.12 11.07
CA LYS A 49 -15.19 21.05 11.38
C LYS A 49 -15.96 20.50 10.19
N VAL A 50 -17.11 19.92 10.49
CA VAL A 50 -18.12 19.55 9.50
C VAL A 50 -19.07 20.75 9.34
N VAL A 51 -19.15 21.26 8.12
CA VAL A 51 -20.04 22.38 7.75
C VAL A 51 -20.68 22.09 6.39
N SER A 52 -21.72 22.82 6.00
CA SER A 52 -22.24 22.68 4.64
C SER A 52 -21.21 23.16 3.61
N ALA A 53 -21.19 22.52 2.44
CA ALA A 53 -20.31 22.94 1.35
C ALA A 53 -20.52 24.40 0.97
N LYS A 54 -21.80 24.85 0.96
CA LYS A 54 -22.14 26.24 0.70
C LYS A 54 -21.49 27.20 1.70
N GLU A 55 -21.56 26.89 3.00
CA GLU A 55 -20.94 27.72 4.04
C GLU A 55 -19.41 27.82 3.87
N ALA A 56 -18.75 26.70 3.58
CA ALA A 56 -17.31 26.66 3.35
C ALA A 56 -16.92 27.48 2.11
N MET A 57 -17.67 27.33 1.02
CA MET A 57 -17.45 28.06 -0.23
C MET A 57 -17.66 29.57 -0.05
N ASP A 58 -18.73 30.00 0.62
CA ASP A 58 -19.04 31.41 0.89
C ASP A 58 -17.89 32.06 1.68
N LYS A 59 -17.34 31.35 2.67
CA LYS A 59 -16.20 31.85 3.49
C LYS A 59 -14.92 32.02 2.69
N GLU A 60 -14.71 31.22 1.65
CA GLU A 60 -13.51 31.26 0.79
C GLU A 60 -13.76 32.03 -0.52
N GLY A 61 -14.94 32.64 -0.69
CA GLY A 61 -15.30 33.42 -1.88
C GLY A 61 -15.47 32.57 -3.14
N LEU A 62 -15.71 31.24 -2.99
CA LEU A 62 -15.95 30.33 -4.08
C LEU A 62 -17.42 30.33 -4.47
N LYS A 63 -17.67 30.09 -5.74
CA LYS A 63 -19.04 29.96 -6.26
C LYS A 63 -19.38 28.49 -6.53
N PRO A 64 -20.62 28.05 -6.27
CA PRO A 64 -21.09 26.74 -6.65
C PRO A 64 -20.87 26.48 -8.15
N LEU A 65 -20.46 25.28 -8.46
CA LEU A 65 -20.29 24.83 -9.85
C LEU A 65 -21.64 24.79 -10.54
N HIS A 66 -21.72 25.41 -11.71
CA HIS A 66 -22.84 25.24 -12.60
C HIS A 66 -22.54 24.09 -13.56
N LEU A 67 -23.13 22.92 -13.27
CA LEU A 67 -22.94 21.70 -14.05
C LEU A 67 -23.42 21.87 -15.49
N GLN A 68 -22.60 21.46 -16.45
CA GLN A 68 -22.88 21.54 -17.88
C GLN A 68 -22.48 20.24 -18.58
N LEU A 69 -23.18 19.92 -19.66
CA LEU A 69 -22.87 18.79 -20.56
C LEU A 69 -22.57 17.48 -19.77
N LYS A 70 -21.33 17.02 -19.82
CA LYS A 70 -20.86 15.79 -19.21
C LYS A 70 -20.32 15.93 -17.78
N ASP A 71 -20.33 17.12 -17.17
CA ASP A 71 -19.69 17.32 -15.87
C ASP A 71 -20.14 16.31 -14.82
N THR A 72 -21.45 16.11 -14.66
CA THR A 72 -22.01 15.13 -13.72
C THR A 72 -21.53 13.72 -14.03
N HIS A 73 -21.59 13.34 -15.30
CA HIS A 73 -21.21 12.00 -15.74
C HIS A 73 -19.72 11.73 -15.50
N THR A 74 -18.87 12.72 -15.80
CA THR A 74 -17.43 12.64 -15.58
C THR A 74 -17.07 12.54 -14.10
N ILE A 75 -17.82 13.19 -13.20
CA ILE A 75 -17.62 13.03 -11.75
C ILE A 75 -18.00 11.61 -11.32
N MET A 76 -19.15 11.10 -11.79
CA MET A 76 -19.73 9.85 -11.29
C MET A 76 -19.08 8.60 -11.87
N LEU A 77 -18.67 8.61 -13.13
CA LEU A 77 -18.06 7.45 -13.80
C LEU A 77 -16.56 7.45 -13.67
N SER A 78 -16.11 7.14 -12.46
CA SER A 78 -14.68 7.00 -12.16
C SER A 78 -14.50 6.01 -11.00
N ASN A 79 -13.34 5.42 -10.91
CA ASN A 79 -12.92 4.52 -9.83
C ASN A 79 -12.09 5.26 -8.77
N SER A 80 -12.18 6.58 -8.69
CA SER A 80 -11.27 7.44 -7.94
C SER A 80 -11.28 7.20 -6.44
N GLN A 81 -12.36 6.70 -5.83
CA GLN A 81 -12.35 6.30 -4.42
C GLN A 81 -11.51 5.02 -4.22
N GLY A 82 -11.73 4.02 -5.06
CA GLY A 82 -10.95 2.77 -5.04
C GLY A 82 -9.47 3.04 -5.31
N GLU A 83 -9.17 3.85 -6.33
CA GLU A 83 -7.82 4.27 -6.70
C GLU A 83 -7.11 5.07 -5.59
N GLY A 84 -7.81 6.04 -4.99
CA GLY A 84 -7.27 6.81 -3.87
C GLY A 84 -7.00 5.94 -2.64
N THR A 85 -7.88 4.98 -2.35
CA THR A 85 -7.68 4.00 -1.28
C THR A 85 -6.49 3.09 -1.57
N ALA A 86 -6.35 2.62 -2.81
CA ALA A 86 -5.22 1.81 -3.23
C ALA A 86 -3.89 2.58 -3.16
N ALA A 87 -3.88 3.88 -3.46
CA ALA A 87 -2.69 4.73 -3.33
C ALA A 87 -2.20 4.84 -1.88
N ILE A 88 -3.13 5.01 -0.94
CA ILE A 88 -2.80 5.02 0.50
C ILE A 88 -2.29 3.64 0.93
N LEU A 89 -2.96 2.56 0.51
CA LEU A 89 -2.56 1.18 0.80
C LEU A 89 -1.14 0.89 0.30
N VAL A 90 -0.80 1.31 -0.93
CA VAL A 90 0.55 1.16 -1.49
C VAL A 90 1.58 1.81 -0.58
N HIS A 91 1.35 3.04 -0.15
CA HIS A 91 2.26 3.75 0.76
C HIS A 91 2.41 3.03 2.10
N GLU A 92 1.31 2.55 2.69
CA GLU A 92 1.33 1.81 3.96
C GLU A 92 2.09 0.48 3.83
N VAL A 93 1.89 -0.26 2.73
CA VAL A 93 2.61 -1.52 2.48
C VAL A 93 4.09 -1.28 2.20
N GLU A 94 4.49 -0.22 1.50
CA GLU A 94 5.89 0.15 1.35
C GLU A 94 6.59 0.37 2.71
N ASN A 95 5.91 1.03 3.63
CA ASN A 95 6.43 1.23 4.99
C ASN A 95 6.46 -0.08 5.78
N LEU A 96 5.44 -0.93 5.63
CA LEU A 96 5.39 -2.25 6.25
C LEU A 96 6.55 -3.15 5.78
N VAL A 97 6.84 -3.17 4.48
CA VAL A 97 7.98 -3.93 3.91
C VAL A 97 9.29 -3.49 4.55
N LYS A 98 9.58 -2.19 4.59
CA LYS A 98 10.79 -1.65 5.23
C LYS A 98 10.87 -1.97 6.72
N MET A 99 9.76 -1.90 7.43
CA MET A 99 9.68 -2.26 8.85
C MET A 99 9.91 -3.75 9.04
N SER A 100 9.34 -4.59 8.17
CA SER A 100 9.51 -6.05 8.22
C SER A 100 10.96 -6.46 8.04
N ASP A 101 11.70 -5.81 7.15
CA ASP A 101 13.14 -6.07 6.96
C ASP A 101 13.94 -5.72 8.22
N ARG A 102 13.67 -4.58 8.87
CA ARG A 102 14.35 -4.18 10.12
C ARG A 102 14.04 -5.13 11.27
N ILE A 103 12.77 -5.50 11.45
CA ILE A 103 12.38 -6.49 12.47
C ILE A 103 13.05 -7.83 12.19
N PHE A 104 13.10 -8.24 10.92
CA PHE A 104 13.80 -9.46 10.51
C PHE A 104 15.28 -9.41 10.88
N CYS A 105 15.97 -8.29 10.67
CA CYS A 105 17.36 -8.13 11.04
C CYS A 105 17.58 -8.20 12.57
N LEU A 106 16.68 -7.60 13.37
CA LEU A 106 16.72 -7.72 14.83
C LEU A 106 16.50 -9.18 15.29
N ASP A 107 15.53 -9.88 14.68
CA ASP A 107 15.29 -11.30 14.94
C ASP A 107 16.55 -12.14 14.60
N TYR A 108 17.24 -11.79 13.52
CA TYR A 108 18.46 -12.46 13.06
C TYR A 108 19.64 -12.27 14.04
N GLU A 109 19.82 -11.06 14.54
CA GLU A 109 20.81 -10.78 15.60
C GLU A 109 20.47 -11.52 16.89
N GLY A 110 19.21 -11.51 17.31
CA GLY A 110 18.75 -12.22 18.49
C GLY A 110 18.95 -13.74 18.43
N LEU A 111 18.86 -14.31 17.21
CA LEU A 111 19.08 -15.74 16.96
C LEU A 111 20.58 -16.12 16.81
N ASN A 112 21.48 -15.17 16.59
CA ASN A 112 22.83 -15.41 16.07
C ASN A 112 22.80 -16.12 14.71
N GLY A 113 21.92 -15.65 13.80
CA GLY A 113 21.57 -16.30 12.54
C GLY A 113 22.69 -16.28 11.50
N ASN A 114 22.75 -17.29 10.63
CA ASN A 114 23.74 -17.37 9.55
C ASN A 114 23.43 -16.38 8.42
N ILE A 115 24.33 -15.43 8.17
CA ILE A 115 24.15 -14.34 7.18
C ILE A 115 24.39 -14.77 5.72
N GLU A 116 24.93 -15.96 5.47
CA GLU A 116 25.24 -16.43 4.12
C GLU A 116 24.04 -16.39 3.15
N PRO A 117 22.79 -16.74 3.56
CA PRO A 117 21.65 -16.65 2.67
C PRO A 117 21.40 -15.25 2.10
N MET A 118 21.86 -14.18 2.78
CA MET A 118 21.69 -12.80 2.32
C MET A 118 22.83 -12.31 1.42
N ARG A 119 23.81 -13.15 1.08
CA ARG A 119 24.92 -12.79 0.17
C ARG A 119 24.39 -12.26 -1.16
N GLU A 120 25.08 -11.28 -1.71
CA GLU A 120 24.70 -10.64 -2.98
C GLU A 120 24.74 -11.63 -4.14
N ASP A 121 25.87 -12.30 -4.31
CA ASP A 121 26.10 -13.28 -5.37
C ASP A 121 25.06 -14.43 -5.37
N VAL A 122 24.67 -14.91 -4.18
CA VAL A 122 23.64 -15.96 -4.02
C VAL A 122 22.25 -15.47 -4.48
N ASN A 123 21.91 -14.23 -4.12
CA ASN A 123 20.59 -13.68 -4.46
C ASN A 123 20.51 -13.25 -5.94
N GLU A 124 21.60 -12.72 -6.50
CA GLU A 124 21.70 -12.40 -7.93
C GLU A 124 21.61 -13.64 -8.81
N LEU A 125 22.25 -14.74 -8.39
CA LEU A 125 22.14 -16.03 -9.08
C LEU A 125 20.69 -16.52 -9.17
N ARG A 126 19.86 -16.25 -8.16
CA ARG A 126 18.43 -16.57 -8.16
C ARG A 126 17.63 -15.64 -9.07
N GLY A 127 17.97 -14.36 -9.14
CA GLY A 127 17.43 -13.38 -10.09
C GLY A 127 16.02 -12.84 -9.76
N LEU A 128 15.46 -13.06 -8.56
CA LEU A 128 14.17 -12.52 -8.15
C LEU A 128 14.32 -11.08 -7.65
N PRO A 129 13.69 -10.06 -8.31
CA PRO A 129 13.97 -8.65 -8.02
C PRO A 129 13.71 -8.25 -6.57
N GLY A 130 12.55 -8.59 -6.00
CA GLY A 130 12.21 -8.28 -4.62
C GLY A 130 13.14 -8.97 -3.62
N GLN A 131 13.51 -10.22 -3.87
CA GLN A 131 14.49 -10.96 -3.05
C GLN A 131 15.84 -10.23 -3.01
N ILE A 132 16.37 -9.81 -4.16
CA ILE A 132 17.63 -9.09 -4.28
C ILE A 132 17.57 -7.77 -3.49
N ARG A 133 16.50 -6.99 -3.66
CA ARG A 133 16.32 -5.71 -2.96
C ARG A 133 16.21 -5.89 -1.45
N CYS A 134 15.42 -6.86 -0.97
CA CYS A 134 15.29 -7.14 0.46
C CYS A 134 16.59 -7.65 1.06
N ALA A 135 17.30 -8.58 0.40
CA ALA A 135 18.62 -9.02 0.84
C ALA A 135 19.61 -7.86 0.97
N ALA A 136 19.63 -6.94 0.00
CA ALA A 136 20.49 -5.75 0.04
C ALA A 136 20.16 -4.83 1.22
N ARG A 137 18.85 -4.59 1.50
CA ARG A 137 18.44 -3.79 2.67
C ARG A 137 18.83 -4.47 3.98
N CYS A 138 18.61 -5.79 4.10
CA CYS A 138 19.02 -6.53 5.30
C CYS A 138 20.54 -6.47 5.51
N ARG A 139 21.36 -6.63 4.47
CA ARG A 139 22.81 -6.48 4.58
C ARG A 139 23.21 -5.09 5.08
N LYS A 140 22.54 -4.05 4.57
CA LYS A 140 22.75 -2.67 4.98
C LYS A 140 22.32 -2.43 6.44
N ASP A 141 21.17 -2.92 6.83
CA ASP A 141 20.65 -2.76 8.19
C ASP A 141 21.48 -3.55 9.24
N LEU A 142 22.16 -4.62 8.80
CA LEU A 142 23.10 -5.40 9.62
C LEU A 142 24.56 -4.92 9.52
N GLU A 143 24.84 -3.81 8.84
CA GLU A 143 26.20 -3.28 8.75
C GLU A 143 26.75 -2.92 10.13
N GLY A 144 27.93 -3.45 10.46
CA GLY A 144 28.52 -3.31 11.79
C GLY A 144 28.00 -4.29 12.84
N SER A 145 27.08 -5.18 12.51
CA SER A 145 26.60 -6.24 13.40
C SER A 145 27.71 -7.22 13.75
N TYR A 146 27.65 -7.76 14.97
CA TYR A 146 28.54 -8.84 15.43
C TYR A 146 28.42 -10.11 14.56
N LEU A 147 27.34 -10.28 13.83
CA LEU A 147 27.14 -11.40 12.91
C LEU A 147 28.22 -11.48 11.81
N TYR A 148 28.89 -10.37 11.51
CA TYR A 148 30.02 -10.31 10.58
C TYR A 148 31.39 -10.41 11.25
N SER A 149 31.44 -10.55 12.58
CA SER A 149 32.69 -10.61 13.34
C SER A 149 33.30 -12.02 13.30
N ASP A 150 34.62 -12.12 13.17
CA ASP A 150 35.37 -13.36 13.29
C ASP A 150 35.24 -14.01 14.66
N ASN A 151 34.92 -13.22 15.71
CA ASN A 151 34.74 -13.66 17.08
C ASN A 151 33.30 -13.94 17.47
N ARG A 152 32.39 -14.04 16.50
CA ARG A 152 30.98 -14.33 16.81
C ARG A 152 30.84 -15.72 17.45
N PRO A 153 29.86 -15.93 18.34
CA PRO A 153 29.58 -17.24 18.89
C PRO A 153 29.32 -18.31 17.83
N GLU A 154 29.55 -19.57 18.16
CA GLU A 154 29.18 -20.69 17.30
C GLU A 154 27.69 -20.58 16.91
N HIS A 155 27.38 -20.81 15.64
CA HIS A 155 26.03 -20.71 15.10
C HIS A 155 25.68 -21.94 14.27
N ALA A 156 24.39 -22.15 14.05
CA ALA A 156 23.92 -23.23 13.21
C ALA A 156 24.42 -23.06 11.77
N LEU A 157 24.77 -24.19 11.12
CA LEU A 157 25.07 -24.19 9.68
C LEU A 157 23.89 -23.69 8.86
N GLN A 158 22.68 -24.04 9.26
CA GLN A 158 21.44 -23.61 8.64
C GLN A 158 20.39 -23.28 9.70
N ASP A 159 19.89 -22.06 9.65
CA ASP A 159 18.78 -21.59 10.51
C ASP A 159 17.44 -22.23 10.09
N PRO A 160 16.44 -22.23 10.99
CA PRO A 160 15.07 -22.58 10.60
C PRO A 160 14.59 -21.75 9.41
N LEU A 161 13.81 -22.36 8.53
CA LEU A 161 13.40 -21.75 7.24
C LEU A 161 12.75 -20.37 7.36
N THR A 162 12.02 -20.12 8.46
CA THR A 162 11.37 -18.84 8.69
C THR A 162 12.36 -17.69 8.94
N PHE A 163 13.58 -18.00 9.40
CA PHE A 163 14.72 -17.06 9.47
C PHE A 163 15.46 -17.05 8.15
N ARG A 164 15.99 -18.20 7.73
CA ARG A 164 16.83 -18.33 6.53
C ARG A 164 16.19 -17.75 5.27
N GLY A 165 14.88 -17.88 5.10
CA GLY A 165 14.11 -17.40 3.95
C GLY A 165 13.18 -16.20 4.22
N GLY A 166 13.25 -15.58 5.39
CA GLY A 166 12.31 -14.53 5.78
C GLY A 166 12.32 -13.32 4.84
N PHE A 167 13.51 -12.84 4.49
CA PHE A 167 13.69 -11.72 3.54
C PHE A 167 13.19 -12.04 2.12
N ILE A 168 13.22 -13.32 1.72
CA ILE A 168 12.67 -13.77 0.42
C ILE A 168 11.16 -13.59 0.39
N ILE A 169 10.48 -13.90 1.50
CA ILE A 169 9.03 -13.73 1.62
C ILE A 169 8.67 -12.25 1.58
N THR A 170 9.41 -11.39 2.29
CA THR A 170 9.23 -9.93 2.20
C THR A 170 9.47 -9.43 0.78
N GLY A 171 10.47 -9.97 0.08
CA GLY A 171 10.74 -9.67 -1.33
C GLY A 171 9.58 -10.03 -2.25
N ALA A 172 8.92 -11.17 -2.02
CA ALA A 172 7.73 -11.54 -2.79
C ALA A 172 6.55 -10.57 -2.56
N VAL A 173 6.40 -10.01 -1.35
CA VAL A 173 5.42 -8.93 -1.09
C VAL A 173 5.78 -7.68 -1.88
N GLU A 174 7.05 -7.33 -1.97
CA GLU A 174 7.53 -6.19 -2.75
C GLU A 174 7.27 -6.37 -4.25
N ASP A 175 7.51 -7.56 -4.81
CA ASP A 175 7.21 -7.87 -6.21
C ASP A 175 5.70 -7.78 -6.50
N ALA A 176 4.85 -8.25 -5.60
CA ALA A 176 3.39 -8.08 -5.70
C ALA A 176 2.98 -6.61 -5.60
N LEU A 177 3.62 -5.84 -4.72
CA LEU A 177 3.39 -4.40 -4.58
C LEU A 177 3.80 -3.64 -5.84
N ASP A 178 4.91 -4.00 -6.49
CA ASP A 178 5.35 -3.40 -7.75
C ASP A 178 4.33 -3.61 -8.86
N TYR A 179 3.67 -4.77 -8.90
CA TYR A 179 2.55 -5.00 -9.83
C TYR A 179 1.40 -4.02 -9.56
N VAL A 180 0.97 -3.88 -8.30
CA VAL A 180 -0.09 -2.94 -7.91
C VAL A 180 0.28 -1.51 -8.30
N LYS A 181 1.50 -1.07 -7.96
CA LYS A 181 2.01 0.29 -8.29
C LYS A 181 1.96 0.57 -9.78
N LYS A 182 2.37 -0.40 -10.60
CA LYS A 182 2.35 -0.27 -12.07
C LYS A 182 0.93 -0.01 -12.56
N PHE A 183 -0.03 -0.83 -12.20
CA PHE A 183 -1.40 -0.70 -12.71
C PHE A 183 -2.15 0.46 -12.09
N LEU A 184 -1.92 0.75 -10.80
CA LEU A 184 -2.46 1.94 -10.15
C LEU A 184 -1.95 3.22 -10.83
N SER A 185 -0.67 3.31 -11.15
CA SER A 185 -0.11 4.47 -11.86
C SER A 185 -0.74 4.70 -13.22
N ILE A 186 -1.04 3.63 -13.95
CA ILE A 186 -1.76 3.73 -15.23
C ILE A 186 -3.20 4.21 -14.96
N GLN A 187 -3.87 3.59 -14.00
CA GLN A 187 -5.28 3.85 -13.71
C GLN A 187 -5.54 5.32 -13.33
N ILE A 188 -4.75 5.88 -12.40
CA ILE A 188 -4.92 7.27 -11.94
C ILE A 188 -4.51 8.32 -12.98
N ASN A 189 -3.84 7.92 -14.07
CA ASN A 189 -3.39 8.80 -15.14
C ASN A 189 -4.11 8.55 -16.48
N SER A 190 -5.14 7.73 -16.48
CA SER A 190 -5.89 7.41 -17.69
C SER A 190 -7.38 7.75 -17.55
N PRO A 191 -8.07 8.10 -18.66
CA PRO A 191 -9.49 8.36 -18.61
C PRO A 191 -10.27 7.05 -18.46
N SER A 192 -11.13 6.97 -17.45
CA SER A 192 -12.06 5.86 -17.22
C SER A 192 -13.51 6.17 -17.66
N ASP A 193 -13.74 7.35 -18.18
CA ASP A 193 -15.08 7.84 -18.55
C ASP A 193 -15.62 7.20 -19.84
N ASN A 194 -16.91 6.94 -19.89
CA ASN A 194 -17.63 6.41 -21.03
C ASN A 194 -18.88 7.27 -21.35
N PRO A 195 -19.08 7.73 -22.57
CA PRO A 195 -18.20 7.61 -23.73
C PRO A 195 -16.96 8.53 -23.64
N CYS A 196 -15.88 8.14 -24.30
CA CYS A 196 -14.66 8.91 -24.38
C CYS A 196 -14.74 9.96 -25.50
N ILE A 197 -14.33 11.20 -25.22
CA ILE A 197 -14.24 12.28 -26.21
C ILE A 197 -12.80 12.33 -26.73
N MET A 198 -12.61 12.05 -28.01
CA MET A 198 -11.31 12.09 -28.69
C MET A 198 -11.15 13.44 -29.39
N LEU A 199 -10.44 14.38 -28.77
CA LEU A 199 -10.31 15.76 -29.27
C LEU A 199 -9.60 15.84 -30.64
N ASP A 200 -8.59 15.01 -30.85
CA ASP A 200 -7.86 14.90 -32.12
C ASP A 200 -8.73 14.39 -33.26
N LYS A 201 -9.66 13.52 -33.00
CA LYS A 201 -10.62 12.94 -33.92
C LYS A 201 -11.92 13.74 -34.06
N LYS A 202 -12.15 14.68 -33.11
CA LYS A 202 -13.40 15.45 -33.01
C LYS A 202 -14.63 14.56 -32.96
N ASP A 203 -14.55 13.44 -32.25
CA ASP A 203 -15.58 12.41 -32.21
C ASP A 203 -15.71 11.80 -30.83
N VAL A 204 -16.75 11.00 -30.59
CA VAL A 204 -17.13 10.41 -29.32
C VAL A 204 -17.27 8.91 -29.49
N PHE A 205 -16.59 8.14 -28.66
CA PHE A 205 -16.58 6.67 -28.74
C PHE A 205 -17.02 6.02 -27.44
N VAL A 206 -17.90 5.03 -27.55
CA VAL A 206 -18.21 4.13 -26.42
C VAL A 206 -17.01 3.28 -26.07
N ASN A 207 -16.85 2.98 -24.79
CA ASN A 207 -15.73 2.18 -24.29
C ASN A 207 -16.09 1.50 -22.97
N SER A 208 -15.16 0.69 -22.43
CA SER A 208 -15.24 0.06 -21.12
C SER A 208 -14.01 0.38 -20.25
N ASN A 209 -13.44 1.56 -20.39
CA ASN A 209 -12.21 1.96 -19.68
C ASN A 209 -12.40 2.08 -18.15
N PHE A 210 -13.65 2.05 -17.68
CA PHE A 210 -13.98 1.98 -16.26
C PHE A 210 -13.68 0.61 -15.62
N GLU A 211 -13.40 -0.42 -16.43
CA GLU A 211 -13.06 -1.76 -15.96
C GLU A 211 -11.66 -1.79 -15.31
N THR A 212 -11.59 -2.21 -14.04
CA THR A 212 -10.37 -2.14 -13.21
C THR A 212 -9.76 -3.49 -12.86
N THR A 213 -10.14 -4.55 -13.57
CA THR A 213 -9.72 -5.94 -13.26
C THR A 213 -8.21 -6.09 -13.02
N SER A 214 -7.36 -5.41 -13.80
CA SER A 214 -5.90 -5.48 -13.61
C SER A 214 -5.45 -4.97 -12.24
N LEU A 215 -6.06 -3.90 -11.74
CA LEU A 215 -5.78 -3.38 -10.40
C LEU A 215 -6.35 -4.31 -9.31
N VAL A 216 -7.57 -4.82 -9.50
CA VAL A 216 -8.22 -5.76 -8.57
C VAL A 216 -7.38 -7.01 -8.38
N ILE A 217 -6.95 -7.67 -9.47
CA ILE A 217 -6.05 -8.84 -9.42
C ILE A 217 -4.77 -8.49 -8.66
N GLY A 218 -4.19 -7.32 -8.90
CA GLY A 218 -3.00 -6.88 -8.19
C GLY A 218 -3.21 -6.76 -6.67
N VAL A 219 -4.31 -6.15 -6.24
CA VAL A 219 -4.62 -5.98 -4.81
C VAL A 219 -4.93 -7.33 -4.16
N GLU A 220 -5.64 -8.24 -4.82
CA GLU A 220 -5.88 -9.60 -4.33
C GLU A 220 -4.57 -10.40 -4.21
N MET A 221 -3.69 -10.33 -5.19
CA MET A 221 -2.36 -10.94 -5.14
C MET A 221 -1.53 -10.36 -3.98
N LEU A 222 -1.57 -9.05 -3.76
CA LEU A 222 -0.90 -8.40 -2.64
C LEU A 222 -1.45 -8.90 -1.29
N ALA A 223 -2.76 -9.08 -1.16
CA ALA A 223 -3.37 -9.64 0.05
C ALA A 223 -2.88 -11.06 0.34
N ILE A 224 -2.75 -11.92 -0.69
CA ILE A 224 -2.18 -13.26 -0.57
C ILE A 224 -0.71 -13.18 -0.14
N ALA A 225 0.09 -12.30 -0.74
CA ALA A 225 1.49 -12.10 -0.38
C ALA A 225 1.67 -11.65 1.07
N LEU A 226 0.84 -10.71 1.55
CA LEU A 226 0.81 -10.25 2.94
C LEU A 226 0.42 -11.37 3.91
N ALA A 227 -0.48 -12.28 3.54
CA ALA A 227 -0.81 -13.45 4.34
C ALA A 227 0.39 -14.39 4.52
N HIS A 228 1.22 -14.57 3.48
CA HIS A 228 2.47 -15.32 3.57
C HIS A 228 3.50 -14.63 4.49
N LEU A 229 3.61 -13.31 4.43
CA LEU A 229 4.48 -12.55 5.35
C LEU A 229 4.01 -12.70 6.80
N SER A 230 2.72 -12.51 7.07
CA SER A 230 2.13 -12.70 8.40
C SER A 230 2.42 -14.08 8.97
N ARG A 231 2.27 -15.13 8.15
CA ARG A 231 2.60 -16.50 8.52
C ARG A 231 4.09 -16.66 8.89
N ALA A 232 4.99 -16.08 8.09
CA ALA A 232 6.43 -16.16 8.35
C ALA A 232 6.82 -15.45 9.65
N VAL A 233 6.26 -14.27 9.91
CA VAL A 233 6.46 -13.52 11.16
C VAL A 233 5.96 -14.33 12.35
N ASN A 234 4.78 -14.93 12.27
CA ASN A 234 4.24 -15.78 13.33
C ASN A 234 5.15 -16.97 13.64
N TYR A 235 5.67 -17.65 12.63
CA TYR A 235 6.58 -18.77 12.85
C TYR A 235 7.93 -18.32 13.44
N ARG A 236 8.45 -17.15 13.09
CA ARG A 236 9.63 -16.58 13.76
C ARG A 236 9.37 -16.33 15.24
N LEU A 237 8.22 -15.68 15.55
CA LEU A 237 7.83 -15.44 16.95
C LEU A 237 7.76 -16.74 17.76
N ILE A 238 7.13 -17.78 17.21
CA ILE A 238 7.06 -19.10 17.86
C ILE A 238 8.48 -19.64 18.15
N ARG A 239 9.39 -19.56 17.16
CA ARG A 239 10.79 -20.02 17.34
C ARG A 239 11.54 -19.19 18.38
N MET A 240 11.37 -17.88 18.39
CA MET A 240 11.97 -16.99 19.38
C MET A 240 11.48 -17.26 20.82
N CYS A 241 10.31 -17.86 20.98
CA CYS A 241 9.77 -18.28 22.28
C CYS A 241 10.25 -19.68 22.74
N MET A 242 11.05 -20.39 21.94
CA MET A 242 11.51 -21.75 22.23
C MET A 242 12.95 -21.75 22.80
N PRO A 243 13.18 -22.28 24.01
CA PRO A 243 14.51 -22.32 24.65
C PRO A 243 15.58 -23.01 23.80
N GLU A 244 15.19 -24.00 23.00
CA GLU A 244 16.07 -24.79 22.12
C GLU A 244 16.77 -23.93 21.07
N PHE A 245 16.18 -22.79 20.70
CA PHE A 245 16.73 -21.87 19.70
C PHE A 245 17.37 -20.62 20.31
N THR A 246 16.80 -20.11 21.39
CA THR A 246 17.22 -18.83 21.95
C THR A 246 18.06 -18.96 23.22
N HIS A 247 18.09 -20.13 23.85
CA HIS A 247 18.68 -20.37 25.19
C HIS A 247 18.09 -19.43 26.27
N LEU A 248 16.92 -18.83 26.00
CA LEU A 248 16.16 -17.99 26.91
C LEU A 248 15.02 -18.80 27.56
N PRO A 249 14.43 -18.34 28.66
CA PRO A 249 13.27 -19.00 29.25
C PRO A 249 12.12 -19.16 28.25
N ARG A 250 11.40 -20.26 28.38
CA ARG A 250 10.24 -20.56 27.51
C ARG A 250 9.25 -19.39 27.50
N PHE A 251 8.75 -19.04 26.34
CA PHE A 251 7.88 -17.87 26.10
C PHE A 251 8.50 -16.53 26.53
N LEU A 252 9.82 -16.48 26.67
CA LEU A 252 10.54 -15.30 27.18
C LEU A 252 10.06 -14.85 28.58
N ALA A 253 9.47 -15.77 29.33
CA ALA A 253 8.94 -15.50 30.67
C ALA A 253 10.09 -15.23 31.65
N PRO A 254 9.94 -14.26 32.58
CA PRO A 254 11.02 -13.93 33.55
C PRO A 254 11.30 -15.05 34.57
N ARG A 255 10.38 -16.00 34.68
CA ARG A 255 10.52 -17.19 35.58
C ARG A 255 9.88 -18.41 34.92
N ASN A 256 10.44 -19.61 35.16
CA ASN A 256 9.79 -20.85 34.74
C ASN A 256 8.46 -21.02 35.49
N GLY A 257 7.37 -21.21 34.76
CA GLY A 257 6.04 -21.43 35.32
C GLY A 257 5.20 -20.17 35.56
N SER A 258 5.65 -19.03 35.03
CA SER A 258 4.82 -17.80 35.00
C SER A 258 3.92 -17.72 33.77
#